data_f46321b972086ed7578310d07d95443e
#
_entry.id   f46321b972086ed7578310d07d95443e
#
_cell.length_a   1.000
_cell.length_b   1.000
_cell.length_c   1.000
_cell.angle_alpha   90.00
_cell.angle_beta   90.00
_cell.angle_gamma   90.00
#
_symmetry.space_group_name_H-M   'P 1'
#
loop_
_entity.id
_entity.type
_entity.pdbx_description
1 polymer ?
#
loop_
_entity_poly.entity_id
_entity_poly.type
_entity_poly.pdbx_seq_one_letter_code
_entity_poly.pdbx_strand_id
1 'polypeptide(L)'
;NRELLWNSIVDQIKYLYENGIILKLNDNTKIKFNIRVQFITFDLPALAHNCNIVQFNGYDACPFCKAHGYAIGTQIFYAHSPTPSIKKTDGDYLRLSTTDLPRLGSHGIKGPTPLTNIMLFPYQIAVDYMHLVCSGHFKTLIIYWNQLLLPDVFEQASNFLLSITLPHSFGYQFVSIIQFANWKTKMFR
;
A
#
# COMPACT_ATOMS: atom_id res chain seq x y z
N ASN A 1 -6.05 -19.43 11.22
CA ASN A 1 -6.34 -19.47 9.78
C ASN A 1 -6.79 -18.08 9.36
N ARG A 2 -6.09 -17.47 8.37
CA ARG A 2 -6.33 -16.11 7.85
C ARG A 2 -7.79 -15.90 7.42
N GLU A 3 -8.33 -16.85 6.68
CA GLU A 3 -9.67 -16.78 6.10
C GLU A 3 -10.76 -16.74 7.19
N LEU A 4 -10.62 -17.56 8.23
CA LEU A 4 -11.54 -17.53 9.37
C LEU A 4 -11.51 -16.18 10.09
N LEU A 5 -10.34 -15.59 10.28
CA LEU A 5 -10.21 -14.28 10.90
C LEU A 5 -10.92 -13.20 10.06
N TRP A 6 -10.64 -13.16 8.74
CA TRP A 6 -11.26 -12.18 7.86
C TRP A 6 -12.75 -12.37 7.72
N ASN A 7 -13.25 -13.59 7.64
CA ASN A 7 -14.70 -13.84 7.59
C ASN A 7 -15.38 -13.29 8.84
N SER A 8 -14.84 -13.52 10.03
CA SER A 8 -15.38 -12.97 11.27
C SER A 8 -15.41 -11.43 11.28
N ILE A 9 -14.33 -10.78 10.80
CA ILE A 9 -14.27 -9.31 10.74
C ILE A 9 -15.27 -8.78 9.70
N VAL A 10 -15.32 -9.40 8.53
CA VAL A 10 -16.22 -9.02 7.45
C VAL A 10 -17.68 -9.13 7.87
N ASP A 11 -18.07 -10.19 8.57
CA ASP A 11 -19.43 -10.38 9.06
C ASP A 11 -19.82 -9.30 10.07
N GLN A 12 -18.92 -8.93 10.98
CA GLN A 12 -19.14 -7.81 11.90
C GLN A 12 -19.29 -6.47 11.18
N ILE A 13 -18.48 -6.21 10.16
CA ILE A 13 -18.56 -4.99 9.37
C ILE A 13 -19.86 -4.95 8.55
N LYS A 14 -20.29 -6.07 7.95
CA LYS A 14 -21.60 -6.18 7.27
C LYS A 14 -22.74 -5.89 8.22
N TYR A 15 -22.70 -6.46 9.41
CA TYR A 15 -23.71 -6.18 10.44
C TYR A 15 -23.78 -4.67 10.76
N LEU A 16 -22.62 -4.00 10.87
CA LEU A 16 -22.57 -2.56 11.12
C LEU A 16 -23.04 -1.73 9.89
N TYR A 17 -22.86 -2.22 8.67
CA TYR A 17 -23.41 -1.59 7.49
C TYR A 17 -24.94 -1.55 7.50
N GLU A 18 -25.54 -2.65 7.88
CA GLU A 18 -27.00 -2.85 7.89
C GLU A 18 -27.65 -2.15 9.08
N ASN A 19 -27.08 -2.29 10.25
CA ASN A 19 -27.69 -1.85 11.50
C ASN A 19 -27.19 -0.49 11.98
N GLY A 20 -25.96 -0.10 11.63
CA GLY A 20 -25.29 1.09 12.16
C GLY A 20 -24.92 0.97 13.63
N ILE A 21 -24.48 2.08 14.21
CA ILE A 21 -24.21 2.24 15.64
C ILE A 21 -25.16 3.30 16.19
N ILE A 22 -25.84 2.98 17.28
CA ILE A 22 -26.71 3.91 17.98
C ILE A 22 -25.97 4.41 19.22
N LEU A 23 -25.65 5.69 19.23
CA LEU A 23 -25.13 6.38 20.42
C LEU A 23 -26.27 7.05 21.17
N LYS A 24 -26.30 6.84 22.49
CA LYS A 24 -27.21 7.51 23.41
C LYS A 24 -26.44 8.65 24.07
N LEU A 25 -26.92 9.88 23.90
CA LEU A 25 -26.36 11.07 24.52
C LEU A 25 -26.87 11.22 25.97
N ASN A 26 -26.28 12.15 26.72
CA ASN A 26 -26.61 12.39 28.13
C ASN A 26 -28.06 12.85 28.35
N ASP A 27 -28.65 13.48 27.36
CA ASP A 27 -30.04 13.93 27.33
C ASP A 27 -31.04 12.86 26.86
N ASN A 28 -30.60 11.60 26.76
CA ASN A 28 -31.33 10.47 26.21
C ASN A 28 -31.61 10.53 24.69
N THR A 29 -31.11 11.53 24.00
CA THR A 29 -31.18 11.59 22.53
C THR A 29 -30.40 10.40 21.95
N LYS A 30 -30.97 9.72 20.95
CA LYS A 30 -30.33 8.62 20.23
C LYS A 30 -29.92 9.11 18.85
N ILE A 31 -28.64 8.95 18.50
CA ILE A 31 -28.12 9.24 17.18
C ILE A 31 -27.65 7.95 16.55
N LYS A 32 -28.16 7.64 15.33
CA LYS A 32 -27.73 6.50 14.53
C LYS A 32 -26.63 6.91 13.55
N PHE A 33 -25.50 6.21 13.57
CA PHE A 33 -24.40 6.37 12.64
C PHE A 33 -24.35 5.17 11.69
N ASN A 34 -24.24 5.43 10.39
CA ASN A 34 -23.97 4.40 9.41
C ASN A 34 -22.46 4.23 9.29
N ILE A 35 -22.02 2.99 9.31
CA ILE A 35 -20.60 2.64 9.19
C ILE A 35 -20.30 2.23 7.76
N ARG A 36 -19.14 2.67 7.23
CA ARG A 36 -18.62 2.27 5.91
C ARG A 36 -17.11 2.13 5.99
N VAL A 37 -16.56 1.10 5.34
CA VAL A 37 -15.12 1.02 5.11
C VAL A 37 -14.79 2.01 4.01
N GLN A 38 -13.90 2.94 4.28
CA GLN A 38 -13.40 3.88 3.26
C GLN A 38 -12.22 3.29 2.51
N PHE A 39 -11.25 2.76 3.23
CA PHE A 39 -10.09 2.07 2.67
C PHE A 39 -9.42 1.19 3.72
N ILE A 40 -8.54 0.31 3.25
CA ILE A 40 -7.67 -0.51 4.09
C ILE A 40 -6.21 -0.26 3.67
N THR A 41 -5.32 -0.15 4.65
CA THR A 41 -3.90 0.08 4.40
C THR A 41 -3.09 -1.16 4.73
N PHE A 42 -2.21 -1.56 3.81
CA PHE A 42 -1.28 -2.65 3.98
C PHE A 42 0.12 -2.28 3.50
N ASP A 43 1.15 -2.86 4.10
CA ASP A 43 2.44 -2.99 3.42
C ASP A 43 2.33 -4.00 2.26
N LEU A 44 3.31 -4.03 1.36
CA LEU A 44 3.24 -4.87 0.16
C LEU A 44 3.12 -6.38 0.45
N PRO A 45 3.85 -6.96 1.41
CA PRO A 45 3.67 -8.36 1.80
C PRO A 45 2.29 -8.65 2.38
N ALA A 46 1.80 -7.82 3.30
CA ALA A 46 0.48 -7.98 3.89
C ALA A 46 -0.63 -7.80 2.84
N LEU A 47 -0.46 -6.86 1.91
CA LEU A 47 -1.36 -6.66 0.77
C LEU A 47 -1.48 -7.94 -0.05
N ALA A 48 -0.35 -8.50 -0.48
CA ALA A 48 -0.34 -9.73 -1.26
C ALA A 48 -0.99 -10.90 -0.52
N HIS A 49 -0.73 -11.02 0.78
CA HIS A 49 -1.27 -12.08 1.60
C HIS A 49 -2.78 -11.94 1.83
N ASN A 50 -3.25 -10.75 2.24
CA ASN A 50 -4.65 -10.56 2.64
C ASN A 50 -5.59 -10.39 1.45
N CYS A 51 -5.13 -9.79 0.36
CA CYS A 51 -5.91 -9.63 -0.87
C CYS A 51 -5.79 -10.83 -1.82
N ASN A 52 -5.05 -11.87 -1.45
CA ASN A 52 -4.82 -13.07 -2.24
C ASN A 52 -4.33 -12.76 -3.66
N ILE A 53 -3.31 -11.92 -3.76
CA ILE A 53 -2.66 -11.54 -5.01
C ILE A 53 -1.19 -11.97 -5.05
N VAL A 54 -0.58 -11.88 -6.23
CA VAL A 54 0.86 -12.12 -6.40
C VAL A 54 1.65 -11.06 -5.63
N GLN A 55 2.75 -11.49 -5.01
CA GLN A 55 3.62 -10.61 -4.24
C GLN A 55 4.37 -9.64 -5.16
N PHE A 56 4.74 -8.48 -4.64
CA PHE A 56 5.33 -7.36 -5.38
C PHE A 56 6.57 -7.71 -6.23
N ASN A 57 7.26 -8.80 -5.92
CA ASN A 57 8.43 -9.30 -6.65
C ASN A 57 8.07 -10.38 -7.70
N GLY A 58 6.80 -10.59 -8.01
CA GLY A 58 6.34 -11.53 -9.02
C GLY A 58 5.91 -10.85 -10.31
N TYR A 59 5.56 -11.67 -11.30
CA TYR A 59 4.90 -11.20 -12.53
C TYR A 59 3.48 -10.74 -12.20
N ASP A 60 2.95 -9.74 -12.92
CA ASP A 60 1.60 -9.17 -12.72
C ASP A 60 1.32 -8.67 -11.29
N ALA A 61 2.37 -8.30 -10.55
CA ALA A 61 2.29 -7.99 -9.12
C ALA A 61 1.60 -6.66 -8.79
N CYS A 62 1.35 -5.78 -9.77
CA CYS A 62 0.65 -4.53 -9.51
C CYS A 62 -0.79 -4.79 -9.07
N PRO A 63 -1.24 -4.34 -7.88
CA PRO A 63 -2.63 -4.51 -7.48
C PRO A 63 -3.60 -3.65 -8.29
N PHE A 64 -3.13 -2.58 -8.93
CA PHE A 64 -3.96 -1.57 -9.57
C PHE A 64 -4.06 -1.69 -11.09
N CYS A 65 -3.10 -2.35 -11.75
CA CYS A 65 -3.10 -2.47 -13.21
C CYS A 65 -2.62 -3.85 -13.67
N LYS A 66 -2.80 -4.12 -14.97
CA LYS A 66 -2.43 -5.37 -15.63
C LYS A 66 -1.01 -5.31 -16.23
N ALA A 67 -0.13 -4.49 -15.67
CA ALA A 67 1.26 -4.45 -16.09
C ALA A 67 1.92 -5.82 -15.85
N HIS A 68 2.64 -6.31 -16.86
CA HIS A 68 3.39 -7.56 -16.77
C HIS A 68 4.88 -7.24 -16.59
N GLY A 69 5.49 -7.86 -15.58
CA GLY A 69 6.92 -7.76 -15.34
C GLY A 69 7.70 -8.77 -16.18
N TYR A 70 8.98 -8.55 -16.35
CA TYR A 70 9.90 -9.48 -17.00
C TYR A 70 11.13 -9.74 -16.13
N ALA A 71 11.70 -10.93 -16.25
CA ALA A 71 12.85 -11.33 -15.46
C ALA A 71 14.15 -10.79 -16.05
N ILE A 72 15.00 -10.20 -15.21
CA ILE A 72 16.42 -9.95 -15.49
C ILE A 72 17.20 -10.61 -14.35
N GLY A 73 17.90 -11.70 -14.67
CA GLY A 73 18.51 -12.54 -13.64
C GLY A 73 17.47 -13.12 -12.70
N THR A 74 17.60 -12.84 -11.41
CA THR A 74 16.69 -13.32 -10.35
C THR A 74 15.60 -12.31 -9.95
N GLN A 75 15.56 -11.15 -10.59
CA GLN A 75 14.64 -10.07 -10.24
C GLN A 75 13.60 -9.86 -11.34
N ILE A 76 12.41 -9.42 -10.92
CA ILE A 76 11.33 -9.03 -11.83
C ILE A 76 11.33 -7.51 -11.96
N PHE A 77 11.35 -7.03 -13.19
CA PHE A 77 11.34 -5.62 -13.54
C PHE A 77 10.05 -5.26 -14.27
N TYR A 78 9.60 -4.03 -14.03
CA TYR A 78 8.47 -3.42 -14.72
C TYR A 78 9.00 -2.24 -15.54
N ALA A 79 9.03 -2.40 -16.87
CA ALA A 79 9.50 -1.36 -17.75
C ALA A 79 8.56 -0.15 -17.71
N HIS A 80 9.14 1.03 -17.82
CA HIS A 80 8.35 2.21 -18.15
C HIS A 80 7.75 2.03 -19.55
N SER A 81 6.46 2.30 -19.68
CA SER A 81 5.75 2.34 -20.95
C SER A 81 5.11 3.72 -21.13
N PRO A 82 5.25 4.35 -22.30
CA PRO A 82 4.56 5.60 -22.60
C PRO A 82 3.03 5.42 -22.62
N THR A 83 2.56 4.20 -22.90
CA THR A 83 1.14 3.85 -22.82
C THR A 83 0.84 3.24 -21.46
N PRO A 84 -0.05 3.85 -20.65
CA PRO A 84 -0.43 3.30 -19.35
C PRO A 84 -1.03 1.89 -19.49
N SER A 85 -0.66 1.01 -18.60
CA SER A 85 -1.25 -0.33 -18.52
C SER A 85 -2.72 -0.26 -18.14
N ILE A 86 -3.51 -1.19 -18.66
CA ILE A 86 -4.94 -1.31 -18.36
C ILE A 86 -5.12 -1.44 -16.85
N LYS A 87 -6.00 -0.63 -16.27
CA LYS A 87 -6.33 -0.70 -14.83
C LYS A 87 -7.13 -1.96 -14.53
N LYS A 88 -6.87 -2.56 -13.38
CA LYS A 88 -7.75 -3.58 -12.80
C LYS A 88 -9.02 -2.92 -12.27
N THR A 89 -10.11 -3.65 -12.34
CA THR A 89 -11.43 -3.21 -11.89
C THR A 89 -11.92 -4.12 -10.76
N ASP A 90 -12.93 -3.69 -10.04
CA ASP A 90 -13.63 -4.52 -9.05
C ASP A 90 -14.17 -5.81 -9.69
N GLY A 91 -14.71 -5.71 -10.92
CA GLY A 91 -15.15 -6.86 -11.68
C GLY A 91 -14.07 -7.88 -12.01
N ASP A 92 -12.80 -7.46 -12.18
CA ASP A 92 -11.69 -8.41 -12.35
C ASP A 92 -11.49 -9.24 -11.07
N TYR A 93 -11.53 -8.61 -9.90
CA TYR A 93 -11.38 -9.29 -8.61
C TYR A 93 -12.56 -10.22 -8.31
N LEU A 94 -13.79 -9.77 -8.55
CA LEU A 94 -14.99 -10.60 -8.32
C LEU A 94 -15.05 -11.79 -9.28
N ARG A 95 -14.82 -11.59 -10.58
CA ARG A 95 -14.84 -12.65 -11.59
C ARG A 95 -13.78 -13.71 -11.33
N LEU A 96 -12.54 -13.28 -11.06
CA LEU A 96 -11.42 -14.17 -10.84
C LEU A 96 -11.48 -14.85 -9.47
N SER A 97 -12.31 -14.36 -8.55
CA SER A 97 -12.54 -15.00 -7.26
C SER A 97 -13.48 -16.23 -7.36
N THR A 98 -14.25 -16.34 -8.45
CA THR A 98 -15.25 -17.42 -8.64
C THR A 98 -14.81 -18.51 -9.60
N THR A 99 -13.66 -18.34 -10.27
CA THR A 99 -13.13 -19.32 -11.24
C THR A 99 -11.93 -20.06 -10.66
N ASP A 100 -11.75 -21.31 -11.07
CA ASP A 100 -10.53 -22.06 -10.79
C ASP A 100 -9.36 -21.40 -11.50
N LEU A 101 -8.51 -20.77 -10.72
CA LEU A 101 -7.36 -20.03 -11.22
C LEU A 101 -6.14 -20.95 -11.31
N PRO A 102 -5.28 -20.78 -12.33
CA PRO A 102 -3.99 -21.45 -12.36
C PRO A 102 -3.17 -21.05 -11.11
N ARG A 103 -2.24 -21.89 -10.71
CA ARG A 103 -1.42 -21.73 -9.49
C ARG A 103 -0.80 -20.33 -9.33
N LEU A 104 -0.48 -19.66 -10.44
CA LEU A 104 0.08 -18.31 -10.48
C LEU A 104 -0.99 -17.20 -10.56
N GLY A 105 -2.27 -17.55 -10.55
CA GLY A 105 -3.34 -16.59 -10.70
C GLY A 105 -3.54 -16.08 -12.12
N SER A 106 -4.47 -15.14 -12.30
CA SER A 106 -4.68 -14.42 -13.56
C SER A 106 -4.50 -12.91 -13.31
N HIS A 107 -3.64 -12.28 -14.08
CA HIS A 107 -3.25 -10.88 -13.86
C HIS A 107 -2.85 -10.57 -12.42
N GLY A 108 -2.17 -11.53 -11.78
CA GLY A 108 -1.72 -11.41 -10.39
C GLY A 108 -2.79 -11.65 -9.32
N ILE A 109 -4.02 -11.96 -9.67
CA ILE A 109 -5.08 -12.34 -8.72
C ILE A 109 -5.05 -13.86 -8.58
N LYS A 110 -4.81 -14.37 -7.38
CA LYS A 110 -4.65 -15.81 -7.08
C LYS A 110 -5.95 -16.49 -6.63
N GLY A 111 -6.96 -15.71 -6.29
CA GLY A 111 -8.24 -16.27 -5.86
C GLY A 111 -9.03 -15.30 -4.99
N PRO A 112 -10.13 -15.78 -4.37
CA PRO A 112 -11.02 -14.97 -3.58
C PRO A 112 -10.34 -14.43 -2.31
N THR A 113 -10.87 -13.30 -1.85
CA THR A 113 -10.61 -12.76 -0.52
C THR A 113 -11.94 -12.29 0.09
N PRO A 114 -12.18 -12.52 1.41
CA PRO A 114 -13.39 -12.04 2.06
C PRO A 114 -13.57 -10.52 2.00
N LEU A 115 -12.48 -9.77 1.81
CA LEU A 115 -12.49 -8.32 1.76
C LEU A 115 -13.32 -7.75 0.62
N THR A 116 -13.48 -8.47 -0.51
CA THR A 116 -14.33 -8.05 -1.63
C THR A 116 -15.81 -7.92 -1.25
N ASN A 117 -16.21 -8.46 -0.11
CA ASN A 117 -17.57 -8.37 0.41
C ASN A 117 -17.90 -7.04 1.10
N ILE A 118 -16.89 -6.25 1.45
CA ILE A 118 -17.06 -5.01 2.24
C ILE A 118 -16.42 -3.78 1.61
N MET A 119 -15.70 -3.94 0.48
CA MET A 119 -14.99 -2.86 -0.17
C MET A 119 -14.82 -3.12 -1.67
N LEU A 120 -14.62 -2.05 -2.43
CA LEU A 120 -14.39 -2.08 -3.87
C LEU A 120 -12.90 -2.23 -4.18
N PHE A 121 -12.54 -3.28 -4.92
CA PHE A 121 -11.17 -3.54 -5.35
C PHE A 121 -10.89 -2.95 -6.72
N PRO A 122 -9.69 -2.42 -6.95
CA PRO A 122 -8.64 -2.10 -5.97
C PRO A 122 -8.77 -0.71 -5.33
N TYR A 123 -9.88 -0.01 -5.55
CA TYR A 123 -10.03 1.43 -5.27
C TYR A 123 -9.96 1.80 -3.79
N GLN A 124 -10.33 0.88 -2.91
CA GLN A 124 -10.30 1.08 -1.46
C GLN A 124 -9.08 0.43 -0.79
N ILE A 125 -8.06 0.08 -1.58
CA ILE A 125 -6.77 -0.38 -1.07
C ILE A 125 -5.79 0.78 -1.08
N ALA A 126 -5.15 1.04 0.05
CA ALA A 126 -4.02 1.93 0.17
C ALA A 126 -2.76 1.14 0.50
N VAL A 127 -1.65 1.45 -0.17
CA VAL A 127 -0.34 0.90 0.20
C VAL A 127 0.23 1.79 1.30
N ASP A 128 0.82 1.15 2.31
CA ASP A 128 1.47 1.89 3.42
C ASP A 128 2.57 2.79 2.86
N TYR A 129 2.32 4.10 2.95
CA TYR A 129 3.23 5.14 2.47
C TYR A 129 4.60 5.03 3.12
N MET A 130 4.63 4.73 4.41
CA MET A 130 5.86 4.70 5.17
C MET A 130 6.78 3.56 4.75
N HIS A 131 6.24 2.36 4.55
CA HIS A 131 7.03 1.23 4.10
C HIS A 131 7.38 1.31 2.61
N LEU A 132 6.42 1.72 1.77
CA LEU A 132 6.65 1.78 0.33
C LEU A 132 7.54 2.96 -0.07
N VAL A 133 7.17 4.17 0.33
CA VAL A 133 7.85 5.39 -0.13
C VAL A 133 9.04 5.72 0.75
N CYS A 134 8.82 5.92 2.05
CA CYS A 134 9.87 6.45 2.92
C CYS A 134 11.00 5.43 3.17
N SER A 135 10.66 4.25 3.68
CA SER A 135 11.67 3.23 4.02
C SER A 135 12.14 2.42 2.81
N GLY A 136 11.33 2.35 1.74
CA GLY A 136 11.65 1.64 0.51
C GLY A 136 12.23 2.55 -0.55
N HIS A 137 11.36 3.18 -1.33
CA HIS A 137 11.75 3.88 -2.56
C HIS A 137 12.67 5.08 -2.31
N PHE A 138 12.34 5.94 -1.36
CA PHE A 138 13.14 7.13 -1.07
C PHE A 138 14.55 6.77 -0.58
N LYS A 139 14.65 5.80 0.32
CA LYS A 139 15.95 5.30 0.78
C LYS A 139 16.78 4.74 -0.38
N THR A 140 16.17 4.00 -1.29
CA THR A 140 16.83 3.45 -2.48
C THR A 140 17.31 4.56 -3.41
N LEU A 141 16.52 5.62 -3.62
CA LEU A 141 16.95 6.79 -4.40
C LEU A 141 18.18 7.47 -3.80
N ILE A 142 18.21 7.67 -2.48
CA ILE A 142 19.37 8.24 -1.78
C ILE A 142 20.62 7.38 -1.99
N ILE A 143 20.49 6.05 -1.93
CA ILE A 143 21.59 5.12 -2.21
C ILE A 143 22.14 5.33 -3.63
N TYR A 144 21.26 5.40 -4.64
CA TYR A 144 21.68 5.63 -6.02
C TYR A 144 22.29 7.01 -6.22
N TRP A 145 21.74 8.06 -5.63
CA TRP A 145 22.30 9.39 -5.70
C TRP A 145 23.71 9.45 -5.07
N ASN A 146 23.91 8.78 -3.95
CA ASN A 146 25.25 8.70 -3.34
C ASN A 146 26.28 7.96 -4.21
N GLN A 147 25.83 7.05 -5.09
CA GLN A 147 26.70 6.33 -6.01
C GLN A 147 26.94 7.10 -7.32
N LEU A 148 25.98 7.89 -7.78
CA LEU A 148 26.01 8.54 -9.10
C LEU A 148 26.48 9.99 -9.06
N LEU A 149 26.23 10.70 -7.95
CA LEU A 149 26.61 12.10 -7.79
C LEU A 149 28.04 12.22 -7.30
N LEU A 150 28.70 13.32 -7.67
CA LEU A 150 29.98 13.68 -7.08
C LEU A 150 29.82 13.93 -5.58
N PRO A 151 30.82 13.56 -4.74
CA PRO A 151 30.70 13.68 -3.29
C PRO A 151 30.38 15.10 -2.79
N ASP A 152 30.94 16.12 -3.43
CA ASP A 152 30.68 17.54 -3.12
C ASP A 152 29.24 17.95 -3.44
N VAL A 153 28.65 17.45 -4.52
CA VAL A 153 27.24 17.69 -4.88
C VAL A 153 26.31 17.02 -3.86
N PHE A 154 26.64 15.81 -3.43
CA PHE A 154 25.84 15.10 -2.44
C PHE A 154 25.92 15.78 -1.07
N GLU A 155 27.09 16.31 -0.70
CA GLU A 155 27.28 17.11 0.53
C GLU A 155 26.50 18.43 0.47
N GLN A 156 26.54 19.15 -0.66
CA GLN A 156 25.75 20.36 -0.86
C GLN A 156 24.26 20.10 -0.72
N ALA A 157 23.74 19.01 -1.30
CA ALA A 157 22.34 18.60 -1.16
C ALA A 157 21.99 18.31 0.32
N SER A 158 22.89 17.67 1.07
CA SER A 158 22.71 17.42 2.51
C SER A 158 22.63 18.73 3.30
N ASN A 159 23.56 19.65 3.03
CA ASN A 159 23.60 20.94 3.72
C ASN A 159 22.35 21.80 3.40
N PHE A 160 21.90 21.77 2.15
CA PHE A 160 20.65 22.41 1.77
C PHE A 160 19.46 21.83 2.56
N LEU A 161 19.33 20.51 2.65
CA LEU A 161 18.27 19.87 3.42
C LEU A 161 18.28 20.30 4.90
N LEU A 162 19.48 20.34 5.50
CA LEU A 162 19.65 20.75 6.90
C LEU A 162 19.34 22.23 7.13
N SER A 163 19.45 23.08 6.11
CA SER A 163 19.12 24.51 6.20
C SER A 163 17.61 24.80 6.19
N ILE A 164 16.77 23.81 5.82
CA ILE A 164 15.33 23.97 5.77
C ILE A 164 14.77 23.97 7.19
N THR A 165 14.14 25.07 7.57
CA THR A 165 13.41 25.18 8.84
C THR A 165 11.98 24.71 8.65
N LEU A 166 11.59 23.68 9.40
CA LEU A 166 10.23 23.17 9.40
C LEU A 166 9.33 23.97 10.34
N PRO A 167 8.03 24.08 10.06
CA PRO A 167 7.07 24.70 10.98
C PRO A 167 7.07 24.01 12.35
N HIS A 168 6.74 24.74 13.41
CA HIS A 168 6.71 24.25 14.79
C HIS A 168 5.81 23.03 15.02
N SER A 169 4.84 22.78 14.14
CA SER A 169 3.98 21.59 14.17
C SER A 169 4.70 20.30 13.80
N PHE A 170 5.87 20.40 13.18
CA PHE A 170 6.71 19.24 12.90
C PHE A 170 7.63 19.00 14.10
N GLY A 171 7.44 17.86 14.78
CA GLY A 171 8.25 17.48 15.96
C GLY A 171 9.68 17.04 15.63
N TYR A 172 10.09 17.10 14.36
CA TYR A 172 11.40 16.63 13.88
C TYR A 172 12.01 17.63 12.91
N GLN A 173 13.34 17.73 12.93
CA GLN A 173 14.12 18.43 11.90
C GLN A 173 14.66 17.44 10.88
N PHE A 174 14.99 17.93 9.69
CA PHE A 174 15.68 17.12 8.70
C PHE A 174 17.03 16.65 9.22
N VAL A 175 17.41 15.45 8.79
CA VAL A 175 18.70 14.82 9.14
C VAL A 175 19.54 14.72 7.89
N SER A 176 20.85 14.82 8.04
CA SER A 176 21.80 14.72 6.93
C SER A 176 21.54 13.47 6.09
N ILE A 177 21.43 13.65 4.77
CA ILE A 177 21.32 12.54 3.82
C ILE A 177 22.59 11.70 3.74
N ILE A 178 23.74 12.23 4.17
CA ILE A 178 25.01 11.48 4.25
C ILE A 178 24.87 10.31 5.23
N GLN A 179 24.03 10.46 6.24
CA GLN A 179 23.78 9.46 7.26
C GLN A 179 22.57 8.56 6.96
N PHE A 180 22.13 8.49 5.70
CA PHE A 180 20.91 7.77 5.28
C PHE A 180 20.88 6.29 5.73
N ALA A 181 22.02 5.65 5.89
CA ALA A 181 22.12 4.28 6.40
C ALA A 181 21.53 4.13 7.81
N ASN A 182 21.60 5.19 8.61
CA ASN A 182 21.09 5.23 9.99
C ASN A 182 19.64 5.70 10.07
N TRP A 183 19.03 6.08 8.96
CA TRP A 183 17.65 6.55 8.96
C TRP A 183 16.69 5.45 9.36
N LYS A 184 15.89 5.74 10.37
CA LYS A 184 14.83 4.87 10.87
C LYS A 184 13.48 5.42 10.41
N THR A 185 12.51 4.56 10.34
CA THR A 185 11.13 4.87 9.93
C THR A 185 10.53 6.09 10.65
N LYS A 186 10.89 6.30 11.92
CA LYS A 186 10.44 7.47 12.71
C LYS A 186 10.93 8.83 12.19
N MET A 187 11.93 8.85 11.31
CA MET A 187 12.51 10.09 10.75
C MET A 187 11.71 10.60 9.55
N PHE A 188 10.71 9.85 9.11
CA PHE A 188 9.79 10.19 8.02
C PHE A 188 8.38 10.57 8.49
N ARG A 189 8.20 10.74 9.81
CA ARG A 189 6.90 11.11 10.42
C ARG A 189 6.75 12.59 10.58
#